data_8455d731be4ec1eb4d3c122145daa3a4
#
_entry.id   8455d731be4ec1eb4d3c122145daa3a4
#
_cell.length_a   1.000
_cell.length_b   1.000
_cell.length_c   1.000
_cell.angle_alpha   90.00
_cell.angle_beta   90.00
_cell.angle_gamma   90.00
#
_symmetry.space_group_name_H-M   'P 1'
#
loop_
_entity.id
_entity.type
_entity.pdbx_description
1 polymer ?
#
loop_
_entity_poly.entity_id
_entity_poly.type
_entity_poly.pdbx_seq_one_letter_code
_entity_poly.pdbx_strand_id
1 'polypeptide(L)'
;GKTFEKLQEDNQLTTDGKYVTWQTVAGAARSTDMNVIQSDFYEYINSIATRSDFRTQYNSWYDNMMTINDDNIESAFKKMEKGFSESGVEPMDSYVVDDGWNNYNNSNTTSTVHDVARCGTTDNVTGFWEFNNKFPNGFRPASDLAESFGSGFGVWVGPRGGYNYNAAMGKIIEKAGFGAYNAVTDDIDVGDRRYVTKLTEFFLQMQDAYKVNYWKLDGFATKPCTNANHKHMTGGKNGMYYFSDTWEAWIDLFETLRTNAEKNGIDNLWFNLTCYVNPSPWYLQWANSIWIQNSQDIGRVQVGQNRQV
;
A
#
# COMPACT_ATOMS: atom_id res chain seq x y z
N GLY A 1 21.18 9.86 4.82
CA GLY A 1 21.54 10.59 3.59
C GLY A 1 22.55 9.81 2.77
N LYS A 2 22.59 10.03 1.48
CA LYS A 2 23.57 9.45 0.55
C LYS A 2 24.95 10.07 0.81
N THR A 3 26.02 9.30 0.60
CA THR A 3 27.38 9.87 0.56
C THR A 3 27.58 10.67 -0.71
N PHE A 4 28.61 11.53 -0.73
CA PHE A 4 28.96 12.31 -1.93
C PHE A 4 29.29 11.40 -3.12
N GLU A 5 30.07 10.34 -2.89
CA GLU A 5 30.41 9.34 -3.90
C GLU A 5 29.16 8.68 -4.46
N LYS A 6 28.19 8.36 -3.61
CA LYS A 6 26.97 7.69 -4.03
C LYS A 6 26.05 8.60 -4.86
N LEU A 7 25.98 9.89 -4.51
CA LEU A 7 25.29 10.87 -5.34
C LEU A 7 25.91 10.99 -6.74
N GLN A 8 27.23 10.87 -6.81
CA GLN A 8 27.99 10.92 -8.06
C GLN A 8 27.71 9.68 -8.93
N GLU A 9 27.73 8.48 -8.32
CA GLU A 9 27.41 7.22 -9.02
C GLU A 9 25.97 7.19 -9.55
N ASP A 10 25.02 7.77 -8.82
CA ASP A 10 23.60 7.77 -9.17
C ASP A 10 23.24 8.87 -10.19
N ASN A 11 24.20 9.61 -10.73
CA ASN A 11 23.98 10.71 -11.69
C ASN A 11 23.00 11.80 -11.21
N GLN A 12 22.92 12.04 -9.91
CA GLN A 12 22.04 13.07 -9.33
C GLN A 12 22.62 14.48 -9.46
N LEU A 13 23.09 14.81 -10.64
CA LEU A 13 23.58 16.14 -10.99
C LEU A 13 22.45 16.92 -11.68
N THR A 14 22.31 18.18 -11.30
CA THR A 14 21.49 19.11 -12.07
C THR A 14 22.20 19.50 -13.37
N THR A 15 21.48 20.12 -14.30
CA THR A 15 22.02 20.59 -15.57
C THR A 15 23.14 21.63 -15.41
N ASP A 16 23.22 22.30 -14.26
CA ASP A 16 24.29 23.23 -13.90
C ASP A 16 25.45 22.58 -13.14
N GLY A 17 25.48 21.25 -13.05
CA GLY A 17 26.56 20.49 -12.42
C GLY A 17 26.52 20.44 -10.89
N LYS A 18 25.41 20.78 -10.28
CA LYS A 18 25.22 20.67 -8.82
C LYS A 18 24.52 19.39 -8.44
N TYR A 19 24.78 18.94 -7.21
CA TYR A 19 24.05 17.80 -6.65
C TYR A 19 22.71 18.26 -6.05
N VAL A 20 21.67 17.46 -6.27
CA VAL A 20 20.40 17.63 -5.59
C VAL A 20 20.42 16.81 -4.31
N THR A 21 20.10 17.45 -3.21
CA THR A 21 19.85 16.76 -1.92
C THR A 21 18.38 16.86 -1.57
N TRP A 22 17.94 16.03 -0.65
CA TRP A 22 16.62 16.21 -0.07
C TRP A 22 16.52 17.57 0.64
N GLN A 23 15.33 18.13 0.60
CA GLN A 23 15.03 19.33 1.34
C GLN A 23 15.24 19.09 2.84
N THR A 24 15.99 19.96 3.46
CA THR A 24 16.17 19.97 4.91
C THR A 24 15.49 21.19 5.48
N VAL A 25 14.61 20.99 6.44
CA VAL A 25 13.92 22.08 7.13
C VAL A 25 14.44 22.17 8.56
N ALA A 26 14.83 23.36 8.95
CA ALA A 26 15.23 23.67 10.31
C ALA A 26 14.32 24.78 10.85
N GLY A 27 13.85 24.62 12.07
CA GLY A 27 12.99 25.57 12.74
C GLY A 27 13.35 25.73 14.22
N ALA A 28 12.84 26.79 14.86
CA ALA A 28 12.94 26.98 16.28
C ALA A 28 11.53 26.98 16.88
N ALA A 29 11.35 26.26 17.98
CA ALA A 29 10.11 26.31 18.73
C ALA A 29 9.95 27.63 19.47
N ARG A 30 8.70 28.03 19.70
CA ARG A 30 8.34 29.29 20.42
C ARG A 30 8.74 29.29 21.90
N SER A 31 9.06 28.11 22.45
CA SER A 31 9.43 27.93 23.86
C SER A 31 10.32 26.68 24.00
N THR A 32 10.98 26.58 25.17
CA THR A 32 11.71 25.35 25.59
C THR A 32 10.82 24.32 26.28
N ASP A 33 9.53 24.63 26.49
CA ASP A 33 8.55 23.64 26.98
C ASP A 33 8.31 22.55 25.93
N MET A 34 8.41 21.29 26.35
CA MET A 34 8.27 20.15 25.45
C MET A 34 6.89 20.07 24.76
N ASN A 35 5.83 20.51 25.45
CA ASN A 35 4.48 20.52 24.83
C ASN A 35 4.40 21.58 23.72
N VAL A 36 5.06 22.70 23.90
CA VAL A 36 5.14 23.75 22.87
C VAL A 36 6.00 23.29 21.69
N ILE A 37 7.15 22.68 21.96
CA ILE A 37 8.01 22.10 20.90
C ILE A 37 7.23 21.07 20.08
N GLN A 38 6.50 20.19 20.73
CA GLN A 38 5.69 19.17 20.07
C GLN A 38 4.54 19.81 19.28
N SER A 39 3.86 20.79 19.84
CA SER A 39 2.80 21.52 19.14
C SER A 39 3.31 22.20 17.88
N ASP A 40 4.45 22.91 17.98
CA ASP A 40 5.05 23.59 16.83
C ASP A 40 5.51 22.59 15.75
N PHE A 41 6.03 21.44 16.16
CA PHE A 41 6.39 20.38 15.24
C PHE A 41 5.16 19.83 14.50
N TYR A 42 4.07 19.56 15.20
CA TYR A 42 2.83 19.08 14.56
C TYR A 42 2.17 20.15 13.69
N GLU A 43 2.27 21.41 14.03
CA GLU A 43 1.83 22.50 13.15
C GLU A 43 2.59 22.50 11.82
N TYR A 44 3.92 22.31 11.89
CA TYR A 44 4.74 22.12 10.68
C TYR A 44 4.32 20.87 9.90
N ILE A 45 4.18 19.71 10.56
CA ILE A 45 3.73 18.47 9.90
C ILE A 45 2.38 18.67 9.21
N ASN A 46 1.42 19.31 9.87
CA ASN A 46 0.11 19.59 9.29
C ASN A 46 0.19 20.48 8.04
N SER A 47 1.18 21.39 8.00
CA SER A 47 1.37 22.28 6.84
C SER A 47 1.89 21.56 5.58
N ILE A 48 2.51 20.38 5.73
CA ILE A 48 3.11 19.61 4.64
C ILE A 48 2.40 18.24 4.42
N ALA A 49 1.49 17.88 5.31
CA ALA A 49 0.78 16.60 5.22
C ALA A 49 -0.21 16.57 4.04
N THR A 50 -0.40 15.39 3.47
CA THR A 50 -1.52 15.15 2.57
C THR A 50 -2.81 15.44 3.32
N ARG A 51 -3.67 16.24 2.71
CA ARG A 51 -4.97 16.56 3.30
C ARG A 51 -5.79 15.29 3.48
N SER A 52 -6.31 15.10 4.68
CA SER A 52 -7.14 13.97 5.05
C SER A 52 -8.29 14.45 5.92
N ASP A 53 -9.50 14.18 5.47
CA ASP A 53 -10.72 14.40 6.24
C ASP A 53 -11.14 13.09 6.93
N PHE A 54 -12.22 13.13 7.70
CA PHE A 54 -12.80 11.91 8.25
C PHE A 54 -13.28 11.01 7.11
N ARG A 55 -13.02 9.70 7.21
CA ARG A 55 -13.38 8.73 6.19
C ARG A 55 -14.12 7.55 6.79
N THR A 56 -15.27 7.24 6.21
CA THR A 56 -16.04 6.05 6.51
C THR A 56 -15.72 4.94 5.53
N GLN A 57 -15.48 3.72 6.02
CA GLN A 57 -15.20 2.60 5.13
C GLN A 57 -15.66 1.26 5.69
N TYR A 58 -16.10 0.38 4.81
CA TYR A 58 -16.20 -1.05 5.08
C TYR A 58 -14.85 -1.72 4.73
N ASN A 59 -14.42 -2.66 5.53
CA ASN A 59 -13.26 -3.49 5.22
C ASN A 59 -13.59 -4.97 5.47
N SER A 60 -13.42 -5.81 4.46
CA SER A 60 -13.84 -7.22 4.49
C SER A 60 -13.04 -8.11 5.44
N TRP A 61 -11.88 -7.65 5.93
CA TRP A 61 -11.06 -8.44 6.86
C TRP A 61 -11.80 -8.80 8.14
N TYR A 62 -12.51 -7.84 8.70
CA TYR A 62 -13.21 -8.02 9.98
C TYR A 62 -14.51 -8.83 9.89
N ASP A 63 -14.96 -9.13 8.68
CA ASP A 63 -16.16 -9.92 8.41
C ASP A 63 -15.81 -11.33 7.89
N ASN A 64 -15.04 -11.41 6.81
CA ASN A 64 -14.80 -12.66 6.10
C ASN A 64 -13.34 -13.15 6.10
N MET A 65 -12.38 -12.32 6.53
CA MET A 65 -10.94 -12.64 6.47
C MET A 65 -10.56 -13.21 5.09
N MET A 66 -9.70 -14.23 5.05
CA MET A 66 -9.24 -14.88 3.82
C MET A 66 -10.32 -15.68 3.05
N THR A 67 -11.55 -15.81 3.61
CA THR A 67 -12.63 -16.57 2.99
C THR A 67 -13.48 -15.75 2.01
N ILE A 68 -13.09 -14.52 1.74
CA ILE A 68 -13.78 -13.65 0.77
C ILE A 68 -13.89 -14.30 -0.61
N ASN A 69 -14.99 -14.02 -1.30
CA ASN A 69 -15.27 -14.37 -2.69
C ASN A 69 -16.30 -13.37 -3.26
N ASP A 70 -16.57 -13.44 -4.57
CA ASP A 70 -17.53 -12.53 -5.23
C ASP A 70 -18.87 -12.48 -4.48
N ASP A 71 -19.46 -13.62 -4.16
CA ASP A 71 -20.81 -13.69 -3.57
C ASP A 71 -20.88 -13.06 -2.19
N ASN A 72 -19.91 -13.36 -1.29
CA ASN A 72 -19.96 -12.84 0.07
C ASN A 72 -19.56 -11.37 0.13
N ILE A 73 -18.69 -10.89 -0.73
CA ILE A 73 -18.35 -9.47 -0.87
C ILE A 73 -19.57 -8.69 -1.34
N GLU A 74 -20.23 -9.11 -2.42
CA GLU A 74 -21.46 -8.44 -2.88
C GLU A 74 -22.56 -8.44 -1.83
N SER A 75 -22.75 -9.57 -1.13
CA SER A 75 -23.73 -9.68 -0.05
C SER A 75 -23.43 -8.72 1.10
N ALA A 76 -22.15 -8.61 1.50
CA ALA A 76 -21.74 -7.71 2.57
C ALA A 76 -21.97 -6.24 2.18
N PHE A 77 -21.54 -5.84 0.99
CA PHE A 77 -21.73 -4.46 0.47
C PHE A 77 -23.20 -4.09 0.44
N LYS A 78 -24.06 -4.94 -0.13
CA LYS A 78 -25.51 -4.71 -0.20
C LYS A 78 -26.16 -4.59 1.19
N LYS A 79 -25.74 -5.40 2.15
CA LYS A 79 -26.26 -5.34 3.53
C LYS A 79 -25.85 -4.09 4.27
N MET A 80 -24.60 -3.67 4.11
CA MET A 80 -24.09 -2.44 4.72
C MET A 80 -24.82 -1.21 4.14
N GLU A 81 -24.87 -1.11 2.82
CA GLU A 81 -25.56 -0.01 2.15
C GLU A 81 -27.04 0.07 2.53
N LYS A 82 -27.73 -1.07 2.54
CA LYS A 82 -29.12 -1.13 2.99
C LYS A 82 -29.29 -0.58 4.42
N GLY A 83 -28.41 -0.97 5.34
CA GLY A 83 -28.45 -0.47 6.72
C GLY A 83 -28.27 1.03 6.83
N PHE A 84 -27.35 1.61 6.05
CA PHE A 84 -27.13 3.06 6.01
C PHE A 84 -28.31 3.80 5.36
N SER A 85 -28.75 3.37 4.19
CA SER A 85 -29.86 3.96 3.47
C SER A 85 -31.15 3.95 4.29
N GLU A 86 -31.51 2.82 4.92
CA GLU A 86 -32.69 2.70 5.79
C GLU A 86 -32.59 3.57 7.07
N SER A 87 -31.37 3.92 7.49
CA SER A 87 -31.10 4.76 8.66
C SER A 87 -30.92 6.24 8.30
N GLY A 88 -31.02 6.62 7.02
CA GLY A 88 -30.80 7.99 6.54
C GLY A 88 -29.35 8.47 6.71
N VAL A 89 -28.38 7.54 6.65
CA VAL A 89 -26.96 7.83 6.72
C VAL A 89 -26.39 7.88 5.30
N GLU A 90 -25.49 8.82 5.05
CA GLU A 90 -24.80 8.93 3.76
C GLU A 90 -24.01 7.65 3.42
N PRO A 91 -23.82 7.35 2.12
CA PRO A 91 -23.00 6.24 1.67
C PRO A 91 -21.58 6.30 2.23
N MET A 92 -20.92 5.15 2.36
CA MET A 92 -19.51 5.10 2.76
C MET A 92 -18.61 5.72 1.70
N ASP A 93 -17.49 6.31 2.13
CA ASP A 93 -16.45 6.81 1.21
C ASP A 93 -15.81 5.69 0.40
N SER A 94 -15.68 4.49 1.00
CA SER A 94 -15.14 3.32 0.28
C SER A 94 -15.61 1.99 0.84
N TYR A 95 -15.80 1.04 -0.07
CA TYR A 95 -15.91 -0.39 0.22
C TYR A 95 -14.59 -1.08 -0.13
N VAL A 96 -13.92 -1.68 0.85
CA VAL A 96 -12.56 -2.20 0.71
C VAL A 96 -12.55 -3.73 0.74
N VAL A 97 -12.04 -4.34 -0.34
CA VAL A 97 -11.73 -5.77 -0.38
C VAL A 97 -10.33 -5.98 0.18
N ASP A 98 -10.26 -6.70 1.30
CA ASP A 98 -9.02 -7.02 2.00
C ASP A 98 -8.33 -8.27 1.44
N ASP A 99 -7.32 -8.80 2.11
CA ASP A 99 -6.56 -9.98 1.68
C ASP A 99 -7.47 -11.21 1.45
N GLY A 100 -7.04 -12.07 0.54
CA GLY A 100 -7.74 -13.30 0.16
C GLY A 100 -8.16 -13.36 -1.31
N TRP A 101 -7.97 -12.30 -2.09
CA TRP A 101 -8.28 -12.25 -3.52
C TRP A 101 -7.11 -12.69 -4.40
N ASN A 102 -5.88 -12.50 -3.94
CA ASN A 102 -4.69 -12.75 -4.72
C ASN A 102 -4.41 -14.25 -4.89
N ASN A 103 -3.86 -14.62 -6.04
CA ASN A 103 -3.43 -15.99 -6.33
C ASN A 103 -2.04 -16.26 -5.73
N TYR A 104 -2.00 -16.66 -4.49
CA TYR A 104 -0.74 -17.06 -3.82
C TYR A 104 -0.22 -18.44 -4.22
N ASN A 105 -1.02 -19.22 -4.93
CA ASN A 105 -0.74 -20.61 -5.26
C ASN A 105 -0.50 -20.84 -6.75
N ASN A 106 -0.02 -19.84 -7.47
CA ASN A 106 0.16 -19.99 -8.91
C ASN A 106 1.18 -21.08 -9.30
N SER A 107 2.02 -21.51 -8.38
CA SER A 107 2.87 -22.70 -8.53
C SER A 107 2.10 -24.01 -8.30
N ASN A 108 0.87 -23.93 -7.83
CA ASN A 108 -0.01 -25.06 -7.58
C ASN A 108 -1.08 -25.12 -8.67
N THR A 109 -1.14 -26.24 -9.37
CA THR A 109 -2.10 -26.48 -10.46
C THR A 109 -3.56 -26.45 -10.05
N THR A 110 -3.86 -26.41 -8.75
CA THR A 110 -5.24 -26.31 -8.23
C THR A 110 -5.80 -24.90 -8.24
N SER A 111 -4.95 -23.88 -8.35
CA SER A 111 -5.39 -22.49 -8.43
C SER A 111 -5.67 -22.10 -9.87
N THR A 112 -6.79 -21.42 -10.07
CA THR A 112 -7.19 -20.88 -11.37
C THR A 112 -6.85 -19.40 -11.43
N VAL A 113 -6.17 -18.99 -12.49
CA VAL A 113 -5.88 -17.58 -12.79
C VAL A 113 -6.89 -17.10 -13.81
N HIS A 114 -7.47 -15.94 -13.60
CA HIS A 114 -8.51 -15.38 -14.47
C HIS A 114 -7.95 -14.26 -15.34
N ASP A 115 -8.03 -14.42 -16.64
CA ASP A 115 -7.45 -13.49 -17.62
C ASP A 115 -8.04 -12.08 -17.55
N VAL A 116 -9.32 -11.98 -17.26
CA VAL A 116 -10.03 -10.69 -17.20
C VAL A 116 -9.51 -9.76 -16.11
N ALA A 117 -8.77 -10.30 -15.18
CA ALA A 117 -8.35 -9.56 -13.99
C ALA A 117 -6.84 -9.59 -13.77
N ARG A 118 -6.09 -10.02 -14.75
CA ARG A 118 -4.64 -10.10 -14.67
C ARG A 118 -4.03 -8.73 -14.87
N CYS A 119 -3.60 -8.16 -13.77
CA CYS A 119 -2.96 -6.87 -13.75
C CYS A 119 -1.44 -7.03 -13.56
N GLY A 120 -0.65 -6.35 -14.38
CA GLY A 120 0.80 -6.27 -14.24
C GLY A 120 1.59 -7.43 -14.83
N THR A 121 0.95 -8.50 -15.35
CA THR A 121 1.64 -9.61 -16.01
C THR A 121 0.79 -10.24 -17.10
N THR A 122 1.46 -10.77 -18.13
CA THR A 122 0.88 -11.65 -19.15
C THR A 122 1.24 -13.11 -18.93
N ASP A 123 2.02 -13.41 -17.90
CA ASP A 123 2.52 -14.73 -17.58
C ASP A 123 1.64 -15.39 -16.50
N ASN A 124 0.90 -16.40 -16.90
CA ASN A 124 0.04 -17.18 -16.01
C ASN A 124 0.80 -17.93 -14.91
N VAL A 125 2.12 -17.99 -15.02
CA VAL A 125 2.96 -18.76 -14.10
C VAL A 125 3.47 -17.93 -12.93
N THR A 126 3.41 -16.60 -13.00
CA THR A 126 4.07 -15.73 -12.04
C THR A 126 3.31 -15.51 -10.75
N GLY A 127 1.96 -15.54 -10.80
CA GLY A 127 1.10 -15.19 -9.66
C GLY A 127 1.27 -13.74 -9.19
N PHE A 128 1.88 -12.87 -10.01
CA PHE A 128 2.10 -11.49 -9.66
C PHE A 128 0.78 -10.74 -9.62
N TRP A 129 0.24 -10.57 -8.40
CA TRP A 129 -1.01 -9.85 -8.13
C TRP A 129 -2.13 -10.24 -9.09
N GLU A 130 -2.35 -11.53 -9.22
CA GLU A 130 -3.41 -12.13 -10.03
C GLU A 130 -4.58 -12.55 -9.14
N PHE A 131 -5.78 -12.49 -9.69
CA PHE A 131 -6.96 -12.99 -8.98
C PHE A 131 -6.93 -14.53 -8.88
N ASN A 132 -7.37 -15.03 -7.74
CA ASN A 132 -7.64 -16.46 -7.59
C ASN A 132 -9.04 -16.82 -8.10
N ASN A 133 -9.38 -18.12 -8.05
CA ASN A 133 -10.65 -18.64 -8.56
C ASN A 133 -11.90 -18.20 -7.78
N LYS A 134 -11.75 -17.51 -6.66
CA LYS A 134 -12.87 -16.94 -5.90
C LYS A 134 -13.38 -15.62 -6.50
N PHE A 135 -12.60 -15.03 -7.40
CA PHE A 135 -12.90 -13.77 -8.09
C PHE A 135 -12.79 -13.98 -9.60
N PRO A 136 -13.72 -14.75 -10.22
CA PRO A 136 -13.67 -15.12 -11.64
C PRO A 136 -13.83 -13.91 -12.58
N ASN A 137 -14.44 -12.84 -12.11
CA ASN A 137 -14.62 -11.60 -12.87
C ASN A 137 -13.74 -10.45 -12.33
N GLY A 138 -12.71 -10.77 -11.55
CA GLY A 138 -11.90 -9.79 -10.85
C GLY A 138 -12.74 -8.97 -9.86
N PHE A 139 -12.44 -7.69 -9.71
CA PHE A 139 -13.21 -6.80 -8.84
C PHE A 139 -14.36 -6.06 -9.55
N ARG A 140 -14.62 -6.36 -10.83
CA ARG A 140 -15.67 -5.65 -11.58
C ARG A 140 -17.03 -5.68 -10.86
N PRO A 141 -17.55 -6.84 -10.41
CA PRO A 141 -18.85 -6.87 -9.73
C PRO A 141 -18.86 -6.02 -8.45
N ALA A 142 -17.79 -6.08 -7.65
CA ALA A 142 -17.71 -5.33 -6.40
C ALA A 142 -17.51 -3.83 -6.61
N SER A 143 -16.66 -3.43 -7.57
CA SER A 143 -16.41 -2.02 -7.87
C SER A 143 -17.64 -1.33 -8.49
N ASP A 144 -18.30 -1.98 -9.44
CA ASP A 144 -19.53 -1.44 -10.06
C ASP A 144 -20.66 -1.33 -9.02
N LEU A 145 -20.73 -2.26 -8.07
CA LEU A 145 -21.68 -2.21 -6.98
C LEU A 145 -21.38 -1.03 -6.03
N ALA A 146 -20.14 -0.82 -5.63
CA ALA A 146 -19.76 0.33 -4.81
C ALA A 146 -20.07 1.66 -5.52
N GLU A 147 -19.76 1.76 -6.81
CA GLU A 147 -20.08 2.94 -7.62
C GLU A 147 -21.59 3.19 -7.67
N SER A 148 -22.42 2.13 -7.75
CA SER A 148 -23.90 2.27 -7.77
C SER A 148 -24.46 2.85 -6.48
N PHE A 149 -23.73 2.79 -5.37
CA PHE A 149 -24.08 3.41 -4.10
C PHE A 149 -23.61 4.86 -3.98
N GLY A 150 -22.81 5.34 -4.93
CA GLY A 150 -22.09 6.61 -4.83
C GLY A 150 -20.82 6.52 -3.97
N SER A 151 -20.34 5.32 -3.70
CA SER A 151 -19.13 5.02 -2.91
C SER A 151 -17.95 4.69 -3.80
N GLY A 152 -16.74 4.89 -3.29
CA GLY A 152 -15.51 4.42 -3.92
C GLY A 152 -15.22 2.95 -3.63
N PHE A 153 -14.25 2.43 -4.37
CA PHE A 153 -13.77 1.06 -4.21
C PHE A 153 -12.33 1.04 -3.71
N GLY A 154 -12.04 0.14 -2.77
CA GLY A 154 -10.71 0.01 -2.15
C GLY A 154 -10.15 -1.40 -2.23
N VAL A 155 -8.81 -1.49 -2.23
CA VAL A 155 -8.09 -2.75 -2.35
C VAL A 155 -6.98 -2.83 -1.32
N TRP A 156 -6.85 -3.98 -0.69
CA TRP A 156 -5.71 -4.36 0.11
C TRP A 156 -4.62 -4.98 -0.77
N VAL A 157 -3.37 -4.58 -0.52
CA VAL A 157 -2.18 -5.19 -1.12
C VAL A 157 -1.12 -5.38 -0.05
N GLY A 158 -0.55 -6.57 0.02
CA GLY A 158 0.62 -6.86 0.84
C GLY A 158 1.89 -6.79 -0.01
N PRO A 159 2.61 -5.67 -0.04
CA PRO A 159 3.75 -5.48 -0.95
C PRO A 159 4.83 -6.54 -0.85
N ARG A 160 4.96 -7.16 0.33
CA ARG A 160 5.94 -8.22 0.59
C ARG A 160 5.52 -9.61 0.12
N GLY A 161 4.33 -9.76 -0.49
CA GLY A 161 3.85 -11.03 -1.03
C GLY A 161 2.75 -11.72 -0.24
N GLY A 162 2.10 -11.03 0.68
CA GLY A 162 1.02 -11.53 1.54
C GLY A 162 1.50 -12.39 2.71
N TYR A 163 0.68 -12.47 3.74
CA TYR A 163 1.01 -13.25 4.96
C TYR A 163 1.05 -14.75 4.67
N ASN A 164 2.03 -15.45 5.22
CA ASN A 164 2.33 -16.87 5.01
C ASN A 164 2.78 -17.24 3.59
N TYR A 165 2.80 -16.31 2.64
CA TYR A 165 3.16 -16.56 1.24
C TYR A 165 4.37 -15.74 0.80
N ASN A 166 4.90 -14.88 1.65
CA ASN A 166 5.99 -13.94 1.37
C ASN A 166 7.18 -14.61 0.67
N ALA A 167 7.70 -15.71 1.25
CA ALA A 167 8.85 -16.41 0.70
C ALA A 167 8.56 -17.01 -0.69
N ALA A 168 7.39 -17.62 -0.86
CA ALA A 168 6.99 -18.23 -2.14
C ALA A 168 6.84 -17.14 -3.21
N MET A 169 6.15 -16.05 -2.90
CA MET A 169 5.96 -14.93 -3.81
C MET A 169 7.28 -14.25 -4.17
N GLY A 170 8.17 -14.03 -3.20
CA GLY A 170 9.49 -13.46 -3.46
C GLY A 170 10.30 -14.28 -4.47
N LYS A 171 10.30 -15.60 -4.33
CA LYS A 171 10.99 -16.51 -5.27
C LYS A 171 10.34 -16.54 -6.65
N ILE A 172 9.01 -16.45 -6.72
CA ILE A 172 8.28 -16.37 -7.99
C ILE A 172 8.62 -15.06 -8.73
N ILE A 173 8.57 -13.93 -8.04
CA ILE A 173 8.90 -12.62 -8.59
C ILE A 173 10.34 -12.57 -9.09
N GLU A 174 11.28 -13.10 -8.32
CA GLU A 174 12.70 -13.18 -8.73
C GLU A 174 12.87 -14.06 -9.98
N LYS A 175 12.27 -15.26 -9.97
CA LYS A 175 12.32 -16.19 -11.13
C LYS A 175 11.71 -15.56 -12.38
N ALA A 176 10.67 -14.77 -12.24
CA ALA A 176 10.02 -14.08 -13.36
C ALA A 176 10.80 -12.84 -13.83
N GLY A 177 11.81 -12.39 -13.11
CA GLY A 177 12.59 -11.20 -13.43
C GLY A 177 11.90 -9.88 -13.08
N PHE A 178 10.80 -9.91 -12.33
CA PHE A 178 10.04 -8.72 -11.94
C PHE A 178 10.53 -8.05 -10.65
N GLY A 179 11.54 -8.60 -10.04
CA GLY A 179 12.11 -8.09 -8.79
C GLY A 179 13.14 -9.05 -8.24
N ALA A 180 13.34 -9.01 -6.94
CA ALA A 180 14.27 -9.86 -6.23
C ALA A 180 13.64 -10.47 -4.96
N TYR A 181 14.16 -11.61 -4.53
CA TYR A 181 13.86 -12.22 -3.25
C TYR A 181 14.81 -11.70 -2.18
N ASN A 182 14.26 -11.16 -1.10
CA ASN A 182 15.04 -10.72 0.05
C ASN A 182 15.26 -11.86 1.04
N ALA A 183 16.45 -12.47 1.01
CA ALA A 183 16.77 -13.57 1.90
C ALA A 183 16.93 -13.14 3.38
N VAL A 184 17.03 -11.86 3.69
CA VAL A 184 17.12 -11.36 5.08
C VAL A 184 15.76 -11.39 5.77
N THR A 185 14.70 -11.14 5.02
CA THR A 185 13.33 -11.07 5.52
C THR A 185 12.45 -12.20 5.01
N ASP A 186 12.96 -13.04 4.11
CA ASP A 186 12.28 -14.18 3.48
C ASP A 186 10.98 -13.75 2.76
N ASP A 187 11.10 -12.70 1.90
CA ASP A 187 9.98 -12.12 1.19
C ASP A 187 10.39 -11.45 -0.14
N ILE A 188 9.45 -10.72 -0.77
CA ILE A 188 9.77 -9.84 -1.90
C ILE A 188 10.64 -8.70 -1.42
N ASP A 189 11.70 -8.38 -2.16
CA ASP A 189 12.51 -7.19 -1.93
C ASP A 189 11.76 -5.93 -2.41
N VAL A 190 11.06 -5.29 -1.50
CA VAL A 190 10.26 -4.08 -1.77
C VAL A 190 11.10 -2.84 -2.10
N GLY A 191 12.41 -2.93 -1.96
CA GLY A 191 13.37 -1.89 -2.40
C GLY A 191 13.89 -2.12 -3.81
N ASP A 192 13.71 -3.30 -4.40
CA ASP A 192 14.18 -3.56 -5.76
C ASP A 192 13.36 -2.75 -6.77
N ARG A 193 14.03 -1.88 -7.54
CA ARG A 193 13.38 -0.96 -8.48
C ARG A 193 12.56 -1.68 -9.56
N ARG A 194 12.96 -2.87 -9.98
CA ARG A 194 12.19 -3.68 -10.95
C ARG A 194 10.83 -4.05 -10.37
N TYR A 195 10.81 -4.45 -9.09
CA TYR A 195 9.59 -4.79 -8.40
C TYR A 195 8.68 -3.58 -8.22
N VAL A 196 9.21 -2.46 -7.73
CA VAL A 196 8.40 -1.24 -7.51
C VAL A 196 7.82 -0.73 -8.83
N THR A 197 8.59 -0.80 -9.93
CA THR A 197 8.08 -0.46 -11.27
C THR A 197 6.91 -1.36 -11.67
N LYS A 198 7.04 -2.68 -11.50
CA LYS A 198 5.96 -3.63 -11.81
C LYS A 198 4.74 -3.42 -10.92
N LEU A 199 4.96 -3.16 -9.64
CA LEU A 199 3.89 -2.87 -8.69
C LEU A 199 3.15 -1.58 -9.05
N THR A 200 3.87 -0.56 -9.51
CA THR A 200 3.27 0.70 -10.00
C THR A 200 2.39 0.44 -11.23
N GLU A 201 2.87 -0.33 -12.21
CA GLU A 201 2.08 -0.73 -13.38
C GLU A 201 0.80 -1.48 -12.98
N PHE A 202 0.91 -2.41 -12.04
CA PHE A 202 -0.23 -3.13 -11.49
C PHE A 202 -1.24 -2.20 -10.82
N PHE A 203 -0.78 -1.28 -9.97
CA PHE A 203 -1.66 -0.33 -9.30
C PHE A 203 -2.38 0.60 -10.28
N LEU A 204 -1.68 1.09 -11.31
CA LEU A 204 -2.30 1.91 -12.35
C LEU A 204 -3.41 1.14 -13.09
N GLN A 205 -3.13 -0.10 -13.49
CA GLN A 205 -4.12 -0.95 -14.16
C GLN A 205 -5.35 -1.21 -13.29
N MET A 206 -5.15 -1.50 -12.00
CA MET A 206 -6.24 -1.71 -11.05
C MET A 206 -7.02 -0.42 -10.81
N GLN A 207 -6.33 0.70 -10.66
CA GLN A 207 -6.95 2.01 -10.45
C GLN A 207 -7.83 2.39 -11.63
N ASP A 208 -7.33 2.21 -12.85
CA ASP A 208 -8.09 2.50 -14.07
C ASP A 208 -9.26 1.55 -14.29
N ALA A 209 -9.03 0.25 -14.05
CA ALA A 209 -10.04 -0.78 -14.28
C ALA A 209 -11.21 -0.71 -13.29
N TYR A 210 -10.94 -0.38 -12.03
CA TYR A 210 -11.91 -0.49 -10.94
C TYR A 210 -12.13 0.83 -10.20
N LYS A 211 -11.59 1.94 -10.68
CA LYS A 211 -11.67 3.27 -10.06
C LYS A 211 -11.26 3.27 -8.59
N VAL A 212 -10.18 2.55 -8.28
CA VAL A 212 -9.72 2.37 -6.90
C VAL A 212 -9.36 3.71 -6.28
N ASN A 213 -10.07 4.09 -5.22
CA ASN A 213 -9.84 5.33 -4.47
C ASN A 213 -9.30 5.10 -3.06
N TYR A 214 -9.04 3.85 -2.68
CA TYR A 214 -8.45 3.50 -1.39
C TYR A 214 -7.49 2.33 -1.52
N TRP A 215 -6.26 2.55 -1.09
CA TRP A 215 -5.22 1.53 -1.06
C TRP A 215 -4.82 1.23 0.39
N LYS A 216 -5.08 0.02 0.86
CA LYS A 216 -4.54 -0.49 2.10
C LYS A 216 -3.24 -1.23 1.79
N LEU A 217 -2.11 -0.63 2.16
CA LEU A 217 -0.78 -1.18 1.90
C LEU A 217 -0.24 -1.81 3.18
N ASP A 218 -0.18 -3.13 3.20
CA ASP A 218 0.08 -3.90 4.40
C ASP A 218 1.47 -4.54 4.35
N GLY A 219 2.37 -4.04 5.19
CA GLY A 219 3.72 -4.55 5.31
C GLY A 219 4.70 -3.98 4.28
N PHE A 220 5.37 -2.91 4.66
CA PHE A 220 6.54 -2.38 3.94
C PHE A 220 7.82 -3.11 4.37
N ALA A 221 8.96 -2.56 4.00
CA ALA A 221 10.26 -3.06 4.42
C ALA A 221 10.41 -3.04 5.95
N THR A 222 10.76 -4.18 6.52
CA THR A 222 11.04 -4.30 7.96
C THR A 222 12.53 -4.31 8.26
N LYS A 223 13.34 -4.81 7.33
CA LYS A 223 14.81 -4.85 7.42
C LYS A 223 15.42 -4.53 6.07
N PRO A 224 16.59 -3.88 6.04
CA PRO A 224 17.25 -3.58 4.78
C PRO A 224 17.77 -4.86 4.12
N CYS A 225 17.57 -4.97 2.84
CA CYS A 225 18.25 -5.96 2.02
C CYS A 225 19.73 -5.57 1.89
N THR A 226 20.61 -6.55 2.00
CA THR A 226 22.07 -6.35 1.93
C THR A 226 22.70 -6.88 0.65
N ASN A 227 21.88 -7.40 -0.28
CA ASN A 227 22.37 -7.96 -1.53
C ASN A 227 22.64 -6.84 -2.55
N ALA A 228 23.91 -6.59 -2.83
CA ALA A 228 24.35 -5.56 -3.76
C ALA A 228 24.00 -5.84 -5.25
N ASN A 229 23.53 -7.06 -5.57
CA ASN A 229 23.10 -7.41 -6.93
C ASN A 229 21.64 -7.03 -7.19
N HIS A 230 20.87 -6.70 -6.14
CA HIS A 230 19.51 -6.19 -6.29
C HIS A 230 19.52 -4.72 -6.75
N LYS A 231 18.43 -4.28 -7.32
CA LYS A 231 18.34 -2.94 -7.93
C LYS A 231 17.92 -1.88 -6.91
N HIS A 232 18.71 -1.75 -5.86
CA HIS A 232 18.59 -0.73 -4.81
C HIS A 232 19.97 -0.46 -4.21
N MET A 233 20.07 0.61 -3.44
CA MET A 233 21.27 0.92 -2.69
C MET A 233 21.41 0.02 -1.46
N THR A 234 22.65 -0.25 -1.08
CA THR A 234 22.97 -1.00 0.14
C THR A 234 23.95 -0.21 1.01
N GLY A 235 24.04 -0.56 2.29
CA GLY A 235 25.01 0.03 3.21
C GLY A 235 24.46 1.20 4.03
N GLY A 236 25.39 2.01 4.53
CA GLY A 236 25.08 3.03 5.53
C GLY A 236 24.81 2.45 6.91
N LYS A 237 24.81 3.32 7.93
CA LYS A 237 24.50 2.89 9.30
C LYS A 237 23.06 2.35 9.36
N ASN A 238 22.89 1.13 9.88
CA ASN A 238 21.60 0.46 9.99
C ASN A 238 20.84 0.30 8.63
N GLY A 239 21.57 0.21 7.52
CA GLY A 239 20.98 0.04 6.20
C GLY A 239 20.26 1.28 5.66
N MET A 240 20.63 2.47 6.10
CA MET A 240 19.89 3.69 5.79
C MET A 240 19.88 4.03 4.29
N TYR A 241 20.84 3.55 3.50
CA TYR A 241 20.84 3.76 2.05
C TYR A 241 19.71 2.96 1.39
N TYR A 242 19.51 1.73 1.81
CA TYR A 242 18.38 0.92 1.37
C TYR A 242 17.03 1.60 1.67
N PHE A 243 16.85 2.05 2.92
CA PHE A 243 15.59 2.70 3.29
C PHE A 243 15.35 4.01 2.54
N SER A 244 16.40 4.80 2.35
CA SER A 244 16.28 6.05 1.59
C SER A 244 15.88 5.78 0.14
N ASP A 245 16.54 4.84 -0.51
CA ASP A 245 16.27 4.47 -1.89
C ASP A 245 14.88 3.83 -2.06
N THR A 246 14.52 2.94 -1.15
CA THR A 246 13.18 2.34 -1.11
C THR A 246 12.09 3.41 -0.98
N TRP A 247 12.27 4.37 -0.08
CA TRP A 247 11.28 5.43 0.10
C TRP A 247 11.16 6.36 -1.10
N GLU A 248 12.24 6.69 -1.77
CA GLU A 248 12.18 7.44 -3.04
C GLU A 248 11.30 6.71 -4.07
N ALA A 249 11.50 5.40 -4.22
CA ALA A 249 10.69 4.60 -5.14
C ALA A 249 9.19 4.58 -4.78
N TRP A 250 8.89 4.49 -3.49
CA TRP A 250 7.50 4.47 -3.01
C TRP A 250 6.83 5.85 -3.09
N ILE A 251 7.57 6.92 -2.86
CA ILE A 251 7.08 8.30 -3.07
C ILE A 251 6.69 8.47 -4.54
N ASP A 252 7.56 8.08 -5.47
CA ASP A 252 7.28 8.13 -6.92
C ASP A 252 6.01 7.33 -7.27
N LEU A 253 5.81 6.18 -6.64
CA LEU A 253 4.59 5.38 -6.81
C LEU A 253 3.34 6.14 -6.32
N PHE A 254 3.38 6.71 -5.12
CA PHE A 254 2.24 7.46 -4.58
C PHE A 254 1.90 8.69 -5.44
N GLU A 255 2.91 9.45 -5.85
CA GLU A 255 2.71 10.62 -6.72
C GLU A 255 2.16 10.22 -8.10
N THR A 256 2.63 9.10 -8.64
CA THR A 256 2.11 8.55 -9.91
C THR A 256 0.63 8.20 -9.78
N LEU A 257 0.23 7.53 -8.71
CA LEU A 257 -1.18 7.15 -8.50
C LEU A 257 -2.08 8.36 -8.23
N ARG A 258 -1.59 9.40 -7.54
CA ARG A 258 -2.34 10.64 -7.34
C ARG A 258 -2.56 11.36 -8.67
N THR A 259 -1.51 11.51 -9.45
CA THR A 259 -1.60 12.12 -10.79
C THR A 259 -2.56 11.35 -11.70
N ASN A 260 -2.52 10.02 -11.64
CA ASN A 260 -3.44 9.19 -12.41
C ASN A 260 -4.89 9.33 -11.94
N ALA A 261 -5.12 9.38 -10.64
CA ALA A 261 -6.45 9.59 -10.07
C ALA A 261 -7.05 10.94 -10.51
N GLU A 262 -6.29 12.02 -10.38
CA GLU A 262 -6.69 13.37 -10.85
C GLU A 262 -7.05 13.36 -12.34
N LYS A 263 -6.22 12.76 -13.17
CA LYS A 263 -6.42 12.66 -14.62
C LYS A 263 -7.71 11.90 -14.99
N ASN A 264 -8.06 10.88 -14.21
CA ASN A 264 -9.17 9.97 -14.48
C ASN A 264 -10.44 10.31 -13.66
N GLY A 265 -10.43 11.43 -12.92
CA GLY A 265 -11.56 11.86 -12.11
C GLY A 265 -11.90 10.88 -10.97
N ILE A 266 -10.88 10.25 -10.39
CA ILE A 266 -11.03 9.40 -9.21
C ILE A 266 -10.85 10.28 -7.99
N ASP A 267 -11.95 10.65 -7.39
CA ASP A 267 -11.97 11.55 -6.24
C ASP A 267 -11.61 10.84 -4.94
N ASN A 268 -11.16 11.64 -3.97
CA ASN A 268 -10.94 11.21 -2.58
C ASN A 268 -9.98 10.01 -2.48
N LEU A 269 -8.87 10.03 -3.23
CA LEU A 269 -7.86 8.98 -3.17
C LEU A 269 -7.19 8.93 -1.80
N TRP A 270 -7.12 7.73 -1.23
CA TRP A 270 -6.58 7.48 0.10
C TRP A 270 -5.52 6.38 0.10
N PHE A 271 -4.35 6.68 0.67
CA PHE A 271 -3.34 5.68 1.01
C PHE A 271 -3.32 5.43 2.51
N ASN A 272 -3.55 4.20 2.90
CA ASN A 272 -3.46 3.73 4.27
C ASN A 272 -2.26 2.79 4.42
N LEU A 273 -1.26 3.21 5.20
CA LEU A 273 -0.10 2.40 5.51
C LEU A 273 -0.40 1.60 6.79
N THR A 274 -0.44 0.28 6.67
CA THR A 274 -0.70 -0.60 7.81
C THR A 274 0.50 -1.46 8.11
N CYS A 275 0.63 -1.87 9.34
CA CYS A 275 1.58 -2.85 9.87
C CYS A 275 3.05 -2.68 9.43
N TYR A 276 3.97 -2.98 10.32
CA TYR A 276 5.42 -3.02 10.07
C TYR A 276 6.04 -1.70 9.59
N VAL A 277 5.32 -0.59 9.73
CA VAL A 277 5.86 0.74 9.57
C VAL A 277 5.93 1.37 10.95
N ASN A 278 7.11 1.83 11.36
CA ASN A 278 7.20 2.61 12.58
C ASN A 278 6.37 3.90 12.39
N PRO A 279 5.41 4.17 13.25
CA PRO A 279 4.60 5.37 13.14
C PRO A 279 5.50 6.60 13.11
N SER A 280 5.42 7.37 12.04
CA SER A 280 6.13 8.62 11.89
C SER A 280 5.24 9.64 11.18
N PRO A 281 5.06 10.83 11.73
CA PRO A 281 4.32 11.89 11.07
C PRO A 281 4.87 12.27 9.69
N TRP A 282 6.15 11.95 9.43
CA TRP A 282 6.80 12.20 8.14
C TRP A 282 6.08 11.50 6.97
N TYR A 283 5.52 10.30 7.19
CA TYR A 283 4.79 9.56 6.17
C TYR A 283 3.48 10.23 5.74
N LEU A 284 2.92 11.11 6.57
CA LEU A 284 1.70 11.84 6.25
C LEU A 284 1.86 12.84 5.10
N GLN A 285 3.07 13.11 4.64
CA GLN A 285 3.28 13.88 3.42
C GLN A 285 2.73 13.16 2.18
N TRP A 286 2.66 11.84 2.19
CA TRP A 286 2.21 11.03 1.04
C TRP A 286 1.05 10.10 1.36
N ALA A 287 1.00 9.58 2.58
CA ALA A 287 -0.10 8.74 3.06
C ALA A 287 -1.16 9.56 3.79
N ASN A 288 -2.41 9.14 3.69
CA ASN A 288 -3.53 9.78 4.38
C ASN A 288 -3.68 9.27 5.81
N SER A 289 -3.30 8.02 6.05
CA SER A 289 -3.35 7.40 7.37
C SER A 289 -2.23 6.38 7.59
N ILE A 290 -1.87 6.20 8.85
CA ILE A 290 -0.90 5.21 9.31
C ILE A 290 -1.52 4.46 10.49
N TRP A 291 -1.51 3.14 10.44
CA TRP A 291 -1.99 2.34 11.55
C TRP A 291 -0.99 2.34 12.71
N ILE A 292 -1.53 2.65 13.88
CA ILE A 292 -0.84 2.47 15.15
C ILE A 292 -1.49 1.25 15.81
N GLN A 293 -1.09 0.05 15.37
CA GLN A 293 -1.64 -1.19 15.90
C GLN A 293 -0.76 -1.72 17.04
N ASN A 294 -1.35 -1.87 18.21
CA ASN A 294 -0.72 -2.53 19.35
C ASN A 294 -1.58 -3.67 19.95
N SER A 295 -2.55 -4.14 19.19
CA SER A 295 -3.43 -5.25 19.57
C SER A 295 -3.47 -6.30 18.46
N GLN A 296 -3.77 -7.56 18.81
CA GLN A 296 -3.96 -8.62 17.81
C GLN A 296 -5.27 -8.42 17.04
N ASP A 297 -5.30 -8.86 15.80
CA ASP A 297 -6.54 -9.02 15.04
C ASP A 297 -7.38 -10.09 15.71
N ILE A 298 -8.48 -9.68 16.32
CA ILE A 298 -9.40 -10.60 16.95
C ILE A 298 -10.64 -10.65 16.07
N GLY A 299 -10.89 -11.77 15.43
CA GLY A 299 -12.08 -12.02 14.61
C GLY A 299 -13.39 -12.01 15.41
N ARG A 300 -13.31 -11.97 16.74
CA ARG A 300 -14.45 -11.77 17.64
C ARG A 300 -14.06 -10.85 18.78
N VAL A 301 -14.73 -9.72 18.87
CA VAL A 301 -14.67 -8.86 20.05
C VAL A 301 -15.45 -9.54 21.16
N GLN A 302 -14.80 -9.97 22.23
CA GLN A 302 -15.53 -10.36 23.44
C GLN A 302 -16.18 -9.10 24.02
N VAL A 303 -17.48 -9.20 24.32
CA VAL A 303 -18.23 -8.11 24.96
C VAL A 303 -17.53 -7.77 26.29
N GLY A 304 -17.06 -6.52 26.41
CA GLY A 304 -16.33 -6.03 27.59
C GLY A 304 -14.82 -5.83 27.41
N GLN A 305 -14.23 -6.19 26.27
CA GLN A 305 -12.85 -5.80 25.94
C GLN A 305 -12.86 -4.52 25.12
N ASN A 306 -12.53 -3.41 25.77
CA ASN A 306 -12.27 -2.16 25.05
C ASN A 306 -10.99 -2.33 24.24
N ARG A 307 -11.08 -2.27 22.91
CA ARG A 307 -9.93 -1.95 22.10
C ARG A 307 -9.50 -0.54 22.49
N GLN A 308 -8.35 -0.39 23.10
CA GLN A 308 -7.73 0.91 23.21
C GLN A 308 -7.25 1.27 21.78
N VAL A 309 -7.83 2.32 21.27
CA VAL A 309 -7.44 2.97 20.02
C VAL A 309 -6.15 3.73 20.24
#